data_a21313d373ce2222af64a6b72ac0c0f2
#
_entry.id   a21313d373ce2222af64a6b72ac0c0f2
#
_cell.length_a   1.000
_cell.length_b   1.000
_cell.length_c   1.000
_cell.angle_alpha   90.00
_cell.angle_beta   90.00
_cell.angle_gamma   90.00
#
_symmetry.space_group_name_H-M   'P 1'
#
loop_
_entity.id
_entity.type
_entity.pdbx_description
1 polymer ?
#
loop_
_entity_poly.entity_id
_entity_poly.type
_entity_poly.pdbx_seq_one_letter_code
_entity_poly.pdbx_strand_id
1 'polypeptide(L)'
;MKEFPVLNSKVNEDCSELTYFNDHNIGIAVDSKIGLLVPNIKSCQSKNIVDVANELTRLTESAREGRVPPEDLKGGTISISNIGAIGGTIATPIINKPEVAIVALGKLQHLPRFDENGHVVSKAIMQVSWSGDHRVIDGGTIARFNNLWKSYLENPSAMMMAMS
;
A
#
# COMPACT_ATOMS: atom_id res chain seq x y z
N MET A 1 9.54 3.30 -2.38
CA MET A 1 10.41 2.45 -1.53
C MET A 1 11.89 2.54 -1.92
N LYS A 2 12.27 2.83 -3.18
CA LYS A 2 13.69 3.07 -3.53
C LYS A 2 14.35 4.14 -2.63
N GLU A 3 13.64 5.25 -2.35
CA GLU A 3 14.12 6.33 -1.46
C GLU A 3 13.90 6.04 0.04
N PHE A 4 13.03 5.08 0.36
CA PHE A 4 12.70 4.68 1.73
C PHE A 4 12.79 3.16 1.88
N PRO A 5 14.00 2.58 1.80
CA PRO A 5 14.17 1.12 1.76
C PRO A 5 13.71 0.43 3.04
N VAL A 6 13.69 1.13 4.18
CA VAL A 6 13.22 0.59 5.46
C VAL A 6 11.76 0.10 5.39
N LEU A 7 10.91 0.69 4.54
CA LEU A 7 9.54 0.24 4.33
C LEU A 7 9.46 -1.10 3.56
N ASN A 8 10.56 -1.54 2.96
CA ASN A 8 10.71 -2.79 2.23
C ASN A 8 11.69 -3.72 2.95
N SER A 9 11.49 -3.90 4.25
CA SER A 9 12.39 -4.68 5.10
C SER A 9 11.59 -5.60 6.04
N LYS A 10 12.32 -6.44 6.75
CA LYS A 10 11.82 -7.19 7.91
C LYS A 10 12.83 -7.08 9.05
N VAL A 11 12.34 -7.12 10.26
CA VAL A 11 13.14 -7.20 11.48
C VAL A 11 12.89 -8.54 12.18
N ASN A 12 13.94 -9.17 12.70
CA ASN A 12 13.80 -10.39 13.49
C ASN A 12 13.20 -10.11 14.87
N GLU A 13 12.82 -11.16 15.62
CA GLU A 13 12.08 -11.02 16.87
C GLU A 13 12.87 -10.32 17.97
N ASP A 14 14.17 -10.58 18.04
CA ASP A 14 15.07 -9.97 19.02
C ASP A 14 15.62 -8.59 18.61
N CYS A 15 15.20 -8.07 17.45
CA CYS A 15 15.61 -6.78 16.90
C CYS A 15 17.11 -6.65 16.63
N SER A 16 17.84 -7.74 16.51
CA SER A 16 19.28 -7.74 16.26
C SER A 16 19.63 -7.63 14.78
N GLU A 17 18.68 -7.94 13.88
CA GLU A 17 18.87 -7.96 12.44
C GLU A 17 17.73 -7.31 11.68
N LEU A 18 18.09 -6.41 10.75
CA LEU A 18 17.16 -5.78 9.78
C LEU A 18 17.55 -6.22 8.38
N THR A 19 16.68 -6.98 7.73
CA THR A 19 16.88 -7.45 6.36
C THR A 19 16.14 -6.55 5.38
N TYR A 20 16.82 -5.97 4.40
CA TYR A 20 16.22 -5.23 3.30
C TYR A 20 15.96 -6.14 2.11
N PHE A 21 14.81 -5.97 1.46
CA PHE A 21 14.48 -6.71 0.25
C PHE A 21 14.80 -5.88 -1.01
N ASN A 22 15.32 -6.54 -2.04
CA ASN A 22 15.50 -5.93 -3.37
C ASN A 22 14.18 -5.89 -4.13
N ASP A 23 13.38 -6.96 -4.02
CA ASP A 23 12.08 -7.04 -4.67
C ASP A 23 11.00 -6.33 -3.86
N HIS A 24 10.14 -5.61 -4.57
CA HIS A 24 8.96 -4.98 -4.00
C HIS A 24 7.74 -5.86 -4.26
N ASN A 25 7.40 -6.72 -3.31
CA ASN A 25 6.25 -7.60 -3.38
C ASN A 25 5.09 -6.98 -2.60
N ILE A 26 4.13 -6.42 -3.33
CA ILE A 26 3.06 -5.62 -2.73
C ILE A 26 1.85 -6.49 -2.43
N GLY A 27 1.59 -6.72 -1.15
CA GLY A 27 0.41 -7.44 -0.65
C GLY A 27 -0.86 -6.61 -0.82
N ILE A 28 -1.93 -7.27 -1.26
CA ILE A 28 -3.26 -6.66 -1.41
C ILE A 28 -4.23 -7.41 -0.53
N ALA A 29 -4.78 -6.74 0.49
CA ALA A 29 -5.78 -7.34 1.35
C ALA A 29 -7.12 -7.47 0.62
N VAL A 30 -7.62 -8.69 0.51
CA VAL A 30 -8.87 -9.04 -0.19
C VAL A 30 -9.79 -9.79 0.76
N ASP A 31 -11.01 -9.29 0.92
CA ASP A 31 -12.08 -10.02 1.61
C ASP A 31 -12.57 -11.17 0.71
N SER A 32 -12.58 -12.38 1.25
CA SER A 32 -12.93 -13.60 0.51
C SER A 32 -13.94 -14.46 1.25
N LYS A 33 -14.51 -15.45 0.57
CA LYS A 33 -15.45 -16.41 1.16
C LYS A 33 -14.87 -17.24 2.32
N ILE A 34 -13.54 -17.34 2.39
CA ILE A 34 -12.83 -18.11 3.41
C ILE A 34 -12.10 -17.22 4.43
N GLY A 35 -12.37 -15.92 4.42
CA GLY A 35 -11.73 -14.92 5.28
C GLY A 35 -10.80 -13.99 4.51
N LEU A 36 -10.02 -13.19 5.25
CA LEU A 36 -9.08 -12.24 4.68
C LEU A 36 -7.88 -12.97 4.07
N LEU A 37 -7.62 -12.72 2.79
CA LEU A 37 -6.41 -13.17 2.10
C LEU A 37 -5.56 -11.96 1.70
N VAL A 38 -4.24 -12.14 1.69
CA VAL A 38 -3.30 -11.07 1.30
C VAL A 38 -2.34 -11.61 0.23
N PRO A 39 -2.84 -11.87 -1.00
CA PRO A 39 -1.95 -12.18 -2.11
C PRO A 39 -1.07 -10.98 -2.45
N ASN A 40 0.08 -11.22 -3.08
CA ASN A 40 0.99 -10.14 -3.40
C ASN A 40 1.44 -10.15 -4.86
N ILE A 41 1.55 -8.95 -5.42
CA ILE A 41 2.13 -8.72 -6.75
C ILE A 41 3.64 -8.76 -6.60
N LYS A 42 4.27 -9.71 -7.27
CA LYS A 42 5.73 -9.92 -7.20
C LYS A 42 6.48 -8.89 -8.03
N SER A 43 7.64 -8.46 -7.52
CA SER A 43 8.62 -7.64 -8.24
C SER A 43 7.99 -6.42 -8.94
N CYS A 44 7.15 -5.66 -8.21
CA CYS A 44 6.46 -4.49 -8.75
C CYS A 44 7.41 -3.46 -9.38
N GLN A 45 8.66 -3.38 -8.90
CA GLN A 45 9.68 -2.46 -9.43
C GLN A 45 10.07 -2.74 -10.89
N SER A 46 9.77 -3.93 -11.41
CA SER A 46 10.07 -4.34 -12.79
C SER A 46 8.84 -4.35 -13.70
N LYS A 47 7.68 -3.92 -13.21
CA LYS A 47 6.40 -3.95 -13.94
C LYS A 47 5.98 -2.54 -14.36
N ASN A 48 5.36 -2.44 -15.53
CA ASN A 48 4.63 -1.24 -15.92
C ASN A 48 3.23 -1.21 -15.30
N ILE A 49 2.52 -0.09 -15.44
CA ILE A 49 1.20 0.11 -14.82
C ILE A 49 0.14 -0.89 -15.34
N VAL A 50 0.23 -1.29 -16.60
CA VAL A 50 -0.70 -2.26 -17.22
C VAL A 50 -0.46 -3.66 -16.64
N ASP A 51 0.79 -4.06 -16.50
CA ASP A 51 1.15 -5.34 -15.88
C ASP A 51 0.69 -5.41 -14.42
N VAL A 52 0.87 -4.31 -13.67
CA VAL A 52 0.39 -4.21 -12.28
C VAL A 52 -1.14 -4.32 -12.23
N ALA A 53 -1.85 -3.64 -13.13
CA ALA A 53 -3.32 -3.67 -13.17
C ALA A 53 -3.85 -5.08 -13.51
N ASN A 54 -3.25 -5.74 -14.49
CA ASN A 54 -3.63 -7.12 -14.88
C ASN A 54 -3.39 -8.09 -13.71
N GLU A 55 -2.24 -7.99 -13.07
CA GLU A 55 -1.90 -8.86 -11.94
C GLU A 55 -2.79 -8.60 -10.72
N LEU A 56 -3.12 -7.34 -10.43
CA LEU A 56 -4.07 -6.96 -9.41
C LEU A 56 -5.44 -7.59 -9.66
N THR A 57 -5.95 -7.53 -10.90
CA THR A 57 -7.22 -8.15 -11.29
C THR A 57 -7.17 -9.66 -11.06
N ARG A 58 -6.15 -10.35 -11.59
CA ARG A 58 -5.97 -11.79 -11.43
C ARG A 58 -5.99 -12.22 -9.95
N LEU A 59 -5.21 -11.53 -9.12
CA LEU A 59 -5.07 -11.85 -7.70
C LEU A 59 -6.38 -11.59 -6.93
N THR A 60 -7.06 -10.48 -7.22
CA THR A 60 -8.30 -10.13 -6.50
C THR A 60 -9.45 -11.06 -6.88
N GLU A 61 -9.57 -11.47 -8.14
CA GLU A 61 -10.57 -12.46 -8.58
C GLU A 61 -10.30 -13.83 -7.94
N SER A 62 -9.06 -14.32 -8.02
CA SER A 62 -8.65 -15.58 -7.41
C SER A 62 -8.88 -15.58 -5.89
N ALA A 63 -8.59 -14.45 -5.21
CA ALA A 63 -8.79 -14.32 -3.77
C ALA A 63 -10.29 -14.33 -3.40
N ARG A 64 -11.14 -13.60 -4.12
CA ARG A 64 -12.59 -13.61 -3.87
C ARG A 64 -13.21 -14.99 -3.99
N GLU A 65 -12.68 -15.81 -4.89
CA GLU A 65 -13.10 -17.19 -5.06
C GLU A 65 -12.49 -18.15 -4.03
N GLY A 66 -11.53 -17.71 -3.22
CA GLY A 66 -10.80 -18.51 -2.25
C GLY A 66 -9.81 -19.51 -2.87
N ARG A 67 -9.32 -19.22 -4.09
CA ARG A 67 -8.46 -20.11 -4.89
C ARG A 67 -7.10 -19.49 -5.19
N VAL A 68 -6.49 -18.83 -4.21
CA VAL A 68 -5.16 -18.23 -4.37
C VAL A 68 -4.08 -19.30 -4.27
N PRO A 69 -3.18 -19.43 -5.25
CA PRO A 69 -2.01 -20.28 -5.15
C PRO A 69 -1.13 -19.92 -3.93
N PRO A 70 -0.56 -20.89 -3.21
CA PRO A 70 0.29 -20.64 -2.04
C PRO A 70 1.49 -19.72 -2.32
N GLU A 71 2.03 -19.76 -3.53
CA GLU A 71 3.13 -18.90 -3.98
C GLU A 71 2.75 -17.41 -4.01
N ASP A 72 1.48 -17.11 -4.34
CA ASP A 72 0.98 -15.74 -4.36
C ASP A 72 0.73 -15.17 -2.95
N LEU A 73 0.59 -16.03 -1.93
CA LEU A 73 0.41 -15.62 -0.54
C LEU A 73 1.72 -15.42 0.23
N LYS A 74 2.84 -15.90 -0.30
CA LYS A 74 4.14 -15.84 0.38
C LYS A 74 5.01 -14.70 -0.12
N GLY A 75 5.91 -14.22 0.74
CA GLY A 75 6.98 -13.29 0.36
C GLY A 75 6.53 -11.87 0.06
N GLY A 76 5.37 -11.45 0.56
CA GLY A 76 4.99 -10.03 0.61
C GLY A 76 5.98 -9.21 1.42
N THR A 77 6.22 -7.96 1.03
CA THR A 77 7.18 -7.07 1.69
C THR A 77 6.54 -5.82 2.28
N ILE A 78 5.37 -5.43 1.78
CA ILE A 78 4.50 -4.37 2.31
C ILE A 78 3.07 -4.63 1.84
N SER A 79 2.07 -4.32 2.65
CA SER A 79 0.67 -4.57 2.32
C SER A 79 -0.15 -3.30 2.13
N ILE A 80 -1.17 -3.39 1.26
CA ILE A 80 -2.20 -2.37 1.04
C ILE A 80 -3.56 -2.98 1.37
N SER A 81 -4.32 -2.30 2.24
CA SER A 81 -5.71 -2.64 2.58
C SER A 81 -6.65 -1.58 2.04
N ASN A 82 -7.55 -1.92 1.12
CA ASN A 82 -8.51 -0.96 0.56
C ASN A 82 -9.89 -1.15 1.19
N ILE A 83 -10.15 -0.44 2.30
CA ILE A 83 -11.46 -0.42 2.95
C ILE A 83 -12.46 0.50 2.24
N GLY A 84 -11.96 1.42 1.40
CA GLY A 84 -12.80 2.31 0.61
C GLY A 84 -13.69 1.57 -0.38
N ALA A 85 -13.27 0.42 -0.85
CA ALA A 85 -14.05 -0.45 -1.75
C ALA A 85 -15.36 -0.95 -1.12
N ILE A 86 -15.41 -1.07 0.21
CA ILE A 86 -16.60 -1.46 0.98
C ILE A 86 -17.23 -0.28 1.74
N GLY A 87 -16.79 0.95 1.45
CA GLY A 87 -17.38 2.19 1.97
C GLY A 87 -16.70 2.78 3.21
N GLY A 88 -15.66 2.15 3.77
CA GLY A 88 -14.91 2.66 4.91
C GLY A 88 -14.12 3.93 4.57
N THR A 89 -14.12 4.92 5.46
CA THR A 89 -13.40 6.19 5.25
C THR A 89 -12.05 6.23 5.91
N ILE A 90 -11.91 5.58 7.07
CA ILE A 90 -10.67 5.49 7.84
C ILE A 90 -10.61 4.15 8.58
N ALA A 91 -9.44 3.56 8.68
CA ALA A 91 -9.15 2.41 9.52
C ALA A 91 -7.70 2.47 10.00
N THR A 92 -7.42 1.79 11.11
CA THR A 92 -6.06 1.53 11.57
C THR A 92 -5.69 0.11 11.12
N PRO A 93 -4.83 -0.06 10.10
CA PRO A 93 -4.48 -1.38 9.61
C PRO A 93 -3.53 -2.08 10.59
N ILE A 94 -3.59 -3.42 10.63
CA ILE A 94 -2.69 -4.26 11.43
C ILE A 94 -1.61 -4.81 10.50
N ILE A 95 -0.34 -4.68 10.92
CA ILE A 95 0.82 -5.14 10.15
C ILE A 95 0.75 -6.66 9.93
N ASN A 96 0.92 -7.08 8.69
CA ASN A 96 1.00 -8.48 8.29
C ASN A 96 2.43 -8.99 8.44
N LYS A 97 2.76 -9.61 9.58
CA LYS A 97 4.13 -10.12 9.81
C LYS A 97 4.57 -11.10 8.73
N PRO A 98 5.84 -11.08 8.28
CA PRO A 98 6.99 -10.35 8.82
C PRO A 98 7.21 -8.96 8.22
N GLU A 99 6.25 -8.39 7.50
CA GLU A 99 6.31 -7.04 6.95
C GLU A 99 6.42 -6.01 8.09
N VAL A 100 6.98 -4.83 7.80
CA VAL A 100 7.17 -3.75 8.78
C VAL A 100 6.20 -2.58 8.59
N ALA A 101 5.42 -2.58 7.50
CA ALA A 101 4.46 -1.52 7.23
C ALA A 101 3.24 -2.02 6.44
N ILE A 102 2.12 -1.35 6.67
CA ILE A 102 0.87 -1.53 5.94
C ILE A 102 0.16 -0.19 5.80
N VAL A 103 -0.52 0.01 4.69
CA VAL A 103 -1.37 1.18 4.45
C VAL A 103 -2.83 0.78 4.28
N ALA A 104 -3.74 1.54 4.90
CA ALA A 104 -5.18 1.45 4.64
C ALA A 104 -5.63 2.64 3.79
N LEU A 105 -6.34 2.34 2.69
CA LEU A 105 -6.95 3.32 1.79
C LEU A 105 -8.42 3.46 2.13
N GLY A 106 -8.87 4.67 2.46
CA GLY A 106 -10.27 5.00 2.68
C GLY A 106 -11.00 5.30 1.37
N LYS A 107 -12.32 5.47 1.48
CA LYS A 107 -13.17 5.84 0.35
C LYS A 107 -12.81 7.22 -0.19
N LEU A 108 -12.74 7.35 -1.51
CA LEU A 108 -12.67 8.64 -2.18
C LEU A 108 -13.99 9.38 -2.00
N GLN A 109 -13.93 10.62 -1.50
CA GLN A 109 -15.07 11.47 -1.21
C GLN A 109 -14.87 12.86 -1.80
N HIS A 110 -15.95 13.47 -2.29
CA HIS A 110 -15.96 14.89 -2.63
C HIS A 110 -16.33 15.71 -1.39
N LEU A 111 -15.37 16.44 -0.85
CA LEU A 111 -15.53 17.18 0.39
C LEU A 111 -15.25 18.67 0.18
N PRO A 112 -15.98 19.58 0.88
CA PRO A 112 -15.68 20.99 0.83
C PRO A 112 -14.32 21.28 1.47
N ARG A 113 -13.52 22.08 0.81
CA ARG A 113 -12.21 22.60 1.30
C ARG A 113 -12.05 24.04 0.87
N PHE A 114 -11.27 24.80 1.60
CA PHE A 114 -10.86 26.12 1.17
C PHE A 114 -9.76 26.03 0.11
N ASP A 115 -9.86 26.84 -0.93
CA ASP A 115 -8.77 27.09 -1.86
C ASP A 115 -7.78 28.12 -1.29
N GLU A 116 -6.74 28.47 -2.07
CA GLU A 116 -5.72 29.44 -1.66
C GLU A 116 -6.27 30.86 -1.48
N ASN A 117 -7.44 31.17 -2.05
CA ASN A 117 -8.12 32.45 -1.94
C ASN A 117 -9.19 32.46 -0.84
N GLY A 118 -9.36 31.37 -0.10
CA GLY A 118 -10.35 31.24 0.96
C GLY A 118 -11.77 30.92 0.49
N HIS A 119 -11.97 30.56 -0.78
CA HIS A 119 -13.27 30.12 -1.30
C HIS A 119 -13.48 28.63 -1.01
N VAL A 120 -14.74 28.25 -0.76
CA VAL A 120 -15.11 26.85 -0.59
C VAL A 120 -15.20 26.17 -1.95
N VAL A 121 -14.41 25.13 -2.16
CA VAL A 121 -14.39 24.32 -3.38
C VAL A 121 -14.56 22.84 -3.05
N SER A 122 -15.13 22.08 -3.99
CA SER A 122 -15.22 20.62 -3.86
C SER A 122 -13.90 20.00 -4.27
N LYS A 123 -13.28 19.23 -3.36
CA LYS A 123 -12.05 18.46 -3.64
C LYS A 123 -12.27 16.98 -3.44
N ALA A 124 -11.70 16.16 -4.33
CA ALA A 124 -11.64 14.71 -4.17
C ALA A 124 -10.60 14.37 -3.09
N ILE A 125 -11.07 13.81 -1.97
CA ILE A 125 -10.24 13.49 -0.80
C ILE A 125 -10.33 11.99 -0.51
N MET A 126 -9.18 11.34 -0.36
CA MET A 126 -9.04 9.99 0.15
C MET A 126 -8.20 10.05 1.42
N GLN A 127 -8.71 9.50 2.51
CA GLN A 127 -7.93 9.35 3.73
C GLN A 127 -7.06 8.10 3.64
N VAL A 128 -5.85 8.22 4.17
CA VAL A 128 -4.85 7.15 4.16
C VAL A 128 -4.30 7.01 5.57
N SER A 129 -4.28 5.79 6.08
CA SER A 129 -3.75 5.46 7.40
C SER A 129 -2.61 4.47 7.29
N TRP A 130 -1.51 4.74 7.98
CA TRP A 130 -0.32 3.90 7.98
C TRP A 130 -0.14 3.26 9.35
N SER A 131 0.27 1.99 9.35
CA SER A 131 0.88 1.35 10.50
C SER A 131 2.28 0.92 10.14
N GLY A 132 3.25 1.29 10.97
CA GLY A 132 4.66 0.93 10.83
C GLY A 132 5.20 0.32 12.11
N ASP A 133 6.08 -0.66 11.99
CA ASP A 133 6.78 -1.23 13.14
C ASP A 133 7.76 -0.20 13.70
N HIS A 134 7.41 0.41 14.83
CA HIS A 134 8.15 1.52 15.41
C HIS A 134 9.54 1.12 15.95
N ARG A 135 9.87 -0.17 15.95
CA ARG A 135 11.22 -0.65 16.23
C ARG A 135 12.21 -0.24 15.15
N VAL A 136 11.73 -0.04 13.89
CA VAL A 136 12.57 0.24 12.72
C VAL A 136 12.10 1.44 11.88
N ILE A 137 10.86 1.88 12.03
CA ILE A 137 10.27 2.97 11.24
C ILE A 137 9.70 4.03 12.17
N ASP A 138 10.22 5.26 12.09
CA ASP A 138 9.66 6.42 12.79
C ASP A 138 8.52 7.07 12.00
N GLY A 139 7.67 7.85 12.73
CA GLY A 139 6.54 8.55 12.13
C GLY A 139 6.94 9.57 11.08
N GLY A 140 8.12 10.20 11.23
CA GLY A 140 8.65 11.15 10.24
C GLY A 140 8.98 10.48 8.92
N THR A 141 9.53 9.27 8.96
CA THR A 141 9.82 8.46 7.76
C THR A 141 8.53 8.08 7.02
N ILE A 142 7.50 7.63 7.75
CA ILE A 142 6.19 7.34 7.14
C ILE A 142 5.58 8.60 6.53
N ALA A 143 5.62 9.74 7.23
CA ALA A 143 5.07 10.99 6.74
C ALA A 143 5.77 11.47 5.45
N ARG A 144 7.10 11.41 5.40
CA ARG A 144 7.88 11.75 4.19
C ARG A 144 7.57 10.80 3.03
N PHE A 145 7.50 9.50 3.29
CA PHE A 145 7.10 8.51 2.28
C PHE A 145 5.68 8.77 1.76
N ASN A 146 4.72 9.01 2.66
CA ASN A 146 3.35 9.34 2.28
C ASN A 146 3.26 10.61 1.40
N ASN A 147 4.04 11.65 1.72
CA ASN A 147 4.09 12.86 0.92
C ASN A 147 4.65 12.60 -0.50
N LEU A 148 5.70 11.80 -0.62
CA LEU A 148 6.25 11.39 -1.91
C LEU A 148 5.22 10.56 -2.70
N TRP A 149 4.60 9.58 -2.06
CA TRP A 149 3.57 8.75 -2.67
C TRP A 149 2.36 9.59 -3.15
N LYS A 150 1.89 10.51 -2.30
CA LYS A 150 0.84 11.48 -2.63
C LYS A 150 1.22 12.31 -3.86
N SER A 151 2.45 12.83 -3.91
CA SER A 151 2.90 13.66 -5.03
C SER A 151 2.85 12.93 -6.37
N TYR A 152 3.13 11.63 -6.40
CA TYR A 152 2.99 10.80 -7.60
C TYR A 152 1.53 10.56 -7.98
N LEU A 153 0.64 10.34 -7.01
CA LEU A 153 -0.79 10.17 -7.28
C LEU A 153 -1.44 11.46 -7.81
N GLU A 154 -1.03 12.60 -7.27
CA GLU A 154 -1.53 13.92 -7.69
C GLU A 154 -0.87 14.43 -8.98
N ASN A 155 0.27 13.84 -9.38
CA ASN A 155 0.96 14.14 -10.64
C ASN A 155 1.30 12.86 -11.41
N PRO A 156 0.33 12.29 -12.17
CA PRO A 156 0.52 11.07 -12.93
C PRO A 156 1.68 11.12 -13.92
N SER A 157 1.98 12.28 -14.51
CA SER A 157 3.11 12.43 -15.42
C SER A 157 4.45 12.21 -14.72
N ALA A 158 4.62 12.78 -13.52
CA ALA A 158 5.82 12.54 -12.71
C ALA A 158 5.92 11.06 -12.27
N MET A 159 4.78 10.45 -11.93
CA MET A 159 4.74 9.02 -11.62
C MET A 159 5.21 8.18 -12.80
N MET A 160 4.70 8.43 -14.00
CA MET A 160 5.08 7.69 -15.22
C MET A 160 6.57 7.83 -15.55
N MET A 161 7.15 9.02 -15.35
CA MET A 161 8.59 9.23 -15.55
C MET A 161 9.46 8.53 -14.51
N ALA A 162 8.92 8.25 -13.31
CA ALA A 162 9.63 7.53 -12.26
C ALA A 162 9.49 6.00 -12.36
N MET A 163 8.63 5.51 -13.23
CA MET A 163 8.46 4.10 -13.57
C MET A 163 9.49 3.74 -14.64
N SER A 164 10.57 3.10 -14.24
CA SER A 164 11.66 2.65 -15.12
C SER A 164 11.65 1.16 -15.32
#